data_143d4f70adf49bfbba56fe862e3dd262
#
_entry.id   143d4f70adf49bfbba56fe862e3dd262
#
_cell.length_a   1.000
_cell.length_b   1.000
_cell.length_c   1.000
_cell.angle_alpha   90.00
_cell.angle_beta   90.00
_cell.angle_gamma   90.00
#
_symmetry.space_group_name_H-M   'P 1'
#
loop_
_entity.id
_entity.type
_entity.pdbx_description
1 polymer ?
#
loop_
_entity_poly.entity_id
_entity_poly.type
_entity_poly.pdbx_seq_one_letter_code
_entity_poly.pdbx_strand_id
1 'polypeptide(L)'
;MIKTALISVSDKSGLDALAKGLIASDVKIISSGGTFKYLKSIGCEVQEVSDYTGHPEMMNGRVKTLHPKIHAGILANRDVHLEELESMGYPPIDLVVVNLYPFINTVKGGATFEEAIENIDIGGPTMIRAAAKNFKDVVVLSDPSQYEDFLLKLKNDSVDLDFRKLCAAKVFENMAQYD
;
A
#
# COMPACT_ATOMS: atom_id res chain seq x y z
N MET A 1 1.70 -11.16 13.17
CA MET A 1 1.72 -11.96 11.91
C MET A 1 1.06 -11.15 10.81
N ILE A 2 1.68 -11.04 9.64
CA ILE A 2 1.13 -10.31 8.46
C ILE A 2 0.26 -11.28 7.67
N LYS A 3 -1.02 -10.92 7.46
CA LYS A 3 -2.01 -11.76 6.75
C LYS A 3 -2.57 -11.08 5.50
N THR A 4 -2.64 -9.75 5.48
CA THR A 4 -3.25 -9.00 4.38
C THR A 4 -2.34 -7.85 3.96
N ALA A 5 -2.02 -7.78 2.68
CA ALA A 5 -1.22 -6.73 2.05
C ALA A 5 -2.06 -5.93 1.05
N LEU A 6 -2.01 -4.61 1.13
CA LEU A 6 -2.53 -3.71 0.11
C LEU A 6 -1.37 -3.16 -0.71
N ILE A 7 -1.37 -3.41 -2.02
CA ILE A 7 -0.28 -3.05 -2.93
C ILE A 7 -0.79 -2.14 -4.04
N SER A 8 -0.22 -0.94 -4.14
CA SER A 8 -0.51 0.01 -5.21
C SER A 8 0.76 0.78 -5.54
N VAL A 9 1.47 0.38 -6.60
CA VAL A 9 2.79 0.91 -6.94
C VAL A 9 2.86 1.45 -8.36
N SER A 10 3.50 2.59 -8.53
CA SER A 10 3.85 3.16 -9.83
C SER A 10 5.07 2.45 -10.41
N ASP A 11 6.17 2.45 -9.67
CA ASP A 11 7.37 1.68 -9.98
C ASP A 11 7.18 0.21 -9.54
N LYS A 12 7.28 -0.70 -10.50
CA LYS A 12 7.10 -2.14 -10.31
C LYS A 12 8.41 -2.91 -10.11
N SER A 13 9.52 -2.19 -9.94
CA SER A 13 10.83 -2.80 -9.67
C SER A 13 10.75 -3.67 -8.42
N GLY A 14 11.18 -4.92 -8.51
CA GLY A 14 11.17 -5.88 -7.42
C GLY A 14 9.80 -6.40 -6.99
N LEU A 15 8.70 -5.94 -7.61
CA LEU A 15 7.33 -6.33 -7.23
C LEU A 15 7.07 -7.82 -7.40
N ASP A 16 7.67 -8.47 -8.41
CA ASP A 16 7.54 -9.92 -8.63
C ASP A 16 8.05 -10.73 -7.46
N ALA A 17 9.25 -10.38 -6.99
CA ALA A 17 9.87 -11.06 -5.85
C ALA A 17 9.06 -10.82 -4.57
N LEU A 18 8.61 -9.57 -4.34
CA LEU A 18 7.78 -9.23 -3.21
C LEU A 18 6.46 -10.03 -3.22
N ALA A 19 5.73 -10.02 -4.32
CA ALA A 19 4.45 -10.72 -4.43
C ALA A 19 4.58 -12.23 -4.23
N LYS A 20 5.59 -12.85 -4.86
CA LYS A 20 5.87 -14.29 -4.67
C LYS A 20 6.24 -14.62 -3.22
N GLY A 21 7.04 -13.78 -2.57
CA GLY A 21 7.39 -13.96 -1.15
C GLY A 21 6.20 -13.82 -0.21
N LEU A 22 5.30 -12.87 -0.48
CA LEU A 22 4.05 -12.71 0.26
C LEU A 22 3.14 -13.92 0.12
N ILE A 23 2.91 -14.40 -1.11
CA ILE A 23 2.10 -15.60 -1.38
C ILE A 23 2.70 -16.84 -0.70
N ALA A 24 4.02 -17.01 -0.78
CA ALA A 24 4.71 -18.11 -0.11
C ALA A 24 4.59 -18.06 1.42
N SER A 25 4.29 -16.90 1.98
CA SER A 25 4.03 -16.66 3.40
C SER A 25 2.54 -16.62 3.76
N ASP A 26 1.66 -17.10 2.88
CA ASP A 26 0.19 -17.13 3.04
C ASP A 26 -0.44 -15.73 3.29
N VAL A 27 0.15 -14.69 2.68
CA VAL A 27 -0.35 -13.32 2.76
C VAL A 27 -1.29 -13.05 1.58
N LYS A 28 -2.53 -12.65 1.87
CA LYS A 28 -3.50 -12.23 0.86
C LYS A 28 -3.13 -10.86 0.30
N ILE A 29 -3.20 -10.72 -1.02
CA ILE A 29 -2.86 -9.47 -1.71
C ILE A 29 -4.13 -8.80 -2.22
N ILE A 30 -4.31 -7.53 -1.88
CA ILE A 30 -5.32 -6.64 -2.42
C ILE A 30 -4.61 -5.59 -3.27
N SER A 31 -5.14 -5.28 -4.45
CA SER A 31 -4.51 -4.31 -5.34
C SER A 31 -5.54 -3.63 -6.27
N SER A 32 -5.15 -2.57 -6.93
CA SER A 32 -6.00 -1.83 -7.86
C SER A 32 -5.25 -1.41 -9.13
N GLY A 33 -6.02 -1.08 -10.17
CA GLY A 33 -5.53 -0.45 -11.38
C GLY A 33 -4.40 -1.21 -12.09
N GLY A 34 -3.34 -0.47 -12.46
CA GLY A 34 -2.20 -1.04 -13.17
C GLY A 34 -1.40 -2.05 -12.37
N THR A 35 -1.34 -1.92 -11.04
CA THR A 35 -0.66 -2.89 -10.16
C THR A 35 -1.42 -4.21 -10.12
N PHE A 36 -2.75 -4.17 -9.99
CA PHE A 36 -3.60 -5.37 -10.06
C PHE A 36 -3.41 -6.13 -11.38
N LYS A 37 -3.50 -5.42 -12.51
CA LYS A 37 -3.30 -6.01 -13.84
C LYS A 37 -1.92 -6.67 -13.98
N TYR A 38 -0.89 -6.00 -13.48
CA TYR A 38 0.47 -6.53 -13.51
C TYR A 38 0.60 -7.81 -12.67
N LEU A 39 0.13 -7.81 -11.43
CA LEU A 39 0.19 -8.97 -10.54
C LEU A 39 -0.56 -10.17 -11.14
N LYS A 40 -1.73 -9.94 -11.74
CA LYS A 40 -2.47 -10.98 -12.48
C LYS A 40 -1.67 -11.52 -13.66
N SER A 41 -0.99 -10.66 -14.42
CA SER A 41 -0.23 -11.08 -15.62
C SER A 41 0.96 -11.99 -15.29
N ILE A 42 1.51 -11.89 -14.07
CA ILE A 42 2.58 -12.77 -13.58
C ILE A 42 2.06 -13.97 -12.79
N GLY A 43 0.74 -14.22 -12.83
CA GLY A 43 0.12 -15.40 -12.23
C GLY A 43 -0.11 -15.32 -10.72
N CYS A 44 -0.04 -14.14 -10.12
CA CYS A 44 -0.33 -13.97 -8.69
C CYS A 44 -1.83 -14.03 -8.40
N GLU A 45 -2.19 -14.70 -7.30
CA GLU A 45 -3.52 -14.57 -6.72
C GLU A 45 -3.64 -13.22 -6.03
N VAL A 46 -4.54 -12.38 -6.53
CA VAL A 46 -4.75 -11.01 -6.03
C VAL A 46 -6.21 -10.64 -6.15
N GLN A 47 -6.75 -10.01 -5.11
CA GLN A 47 -8.11 -9.47 -5.05
C GLN A 47 -8.11 -8.01 -5.52
N GLU A 48 -9.07 -7.63 -6.37
CA GLU A 48 -9.23 -6.24 -6.76
C GLU A 48 -9.86 -5.41 -5.63
N VAL A 49 -9.43 -4.16 -5.50
CA VAL A 49 -9.96 -3.24 -4.48
C VAL A 49 -11.46 -3.05 -4.59
N SER A 50 -12.03 -2.99 -5.78
CA SER A 50 -13.48 -2.91 -6.00
C SER A 50 -14.22 -4.11 -5.44
N ASP A 51 -13.68 -5.33 -5.61
CA ASP A 51 -14.27 -6.56 -5.05
C ASP A 51 -14.10 -6.61 -3.53
N TYR A 52 -12.95 -6.14 -3.03
CA TYR A 52 -12.68 -6.08 -1.59
C TYR A 52 -13.61 -5.10 -0.87
N THR A 53 -13.81 -3.92 -1.45
CA THR A 53 -14.66 -2.88 -0.84
C THR A 53 -16.15 -3.09 -1.11
N GLY A 54 -16.49 -3.79 -2.20
CA GLY A 54 -17.85 -3.85 -2.75
C GLY A 54 -18.27 -2.55 -3.45
N HIS A 55 -17.32 -1.64 -3.73
CA HIS A 55 -17.58 -0.34 -4.32
C HIS A 55 -16.79 -0.16 -5.62
N PRO A 56 -17.46 0.22 -6.73
CA PRO A 56 -16.77 0.43 -8.00
C PRO A 56 -15.82 1.63 -7.95
N GLU A 57 -14.80 1.59 -8.79
CA GLU A 57 -13.98 2.77 -9.08
C GLU A 57 -14.84 3.87 -9.70
N MET A 58 -14.65 5.12 -9.25
CA MET A 58 -15.44 6.27 -9.72
C MET A 58 -14.54 7.36 -10.28
N MET A 59 -15.17 8.27 -11.06
CA MET A 59 -14.52 9.48 -11.59
C MET A 59 -13.21 9.17 -12.34
N ASN A 60 -13.27 8.19 -13.24
CA ASN A 60 -12.12 7.73 -14.03
C ASN A 60 -10.90 7.31 -13.16
N GLY A 61 -11.15 6.70 -12.00
CA GLY A 61 -10.11 6.20 -11.11
C GLY A 61 -9.61 7.18 -10.06
N ARG A 62 -10.14 8.40 -10.02
CA ARG A 62 -9.77 9.36 -8.96
C ARG A 62 -10.19 8.89 -7.57
N VAL A 63 -11.27 8.12 -7.48
CA VAL A 63 -11.79 7.55 -6.23
C VAL A 63 -11.86 6.04 -6.36
N LYS A 64 -10.97 5.32 -5.67
CA LYS A 64 -10.93 3.86 -5.60
C LYS A 64 -10.47 3.37 -4.23
N THR A 65 -9.38 3.92 -3.70
CA THR A 65 -8.79 3.51 -2.42
C THR A 65 -9.23 4.40 -1.24
N LEU A 66 -9.86 5.54 -1.51
CA LEU A 66 -10.44 6.42 -0.49
C LEU A 66 -11.77 5.85 0.01
N HIS A 67 -11.70 4.75 0.74
CA HIS A 67 -12.86 4.00 1.20
C HIS A 67 -12.73 3.65 2.69
N PRO A 68 -13.80 3.76 3.51
CA PRO A 68 -13.75 3.44 4.94
C PRO A 68 -13.19 2.06 5.24
N LYS A 69 -13.56 1.04 4.49
CA LYS A 69 -13.08 -0.34 4.70
C LYS A 69 -11.56 -0.47 4.57
N ILE A 70 -10.93 0.27 3.64
CA ILE A 70 -9.49 0.30 3.47
C ILE A 70 -8.84 1.04 4.64
N HIS A 71 -9.30 2.27 4.92
CA HIS A 71 -8.67 3.12 5.93
C HIS A 71 -8.92 2.63 7.36
N ALA A 72 -10.07 2.05 7.65
CA ALA A 72 -10.31 1.38 8.93
C ALA A 72 -9.38 0.17 9.09
N GLY A 73 -9.24 -0.67 8.04
CA GLY A 73 -8.32 -1.81 8.05
C GLY A 73 -6.86 -1.41 8.34
N ILE A 74 -6.43 -0.23 7.85
CA ILE A 74 -5.07 0.30 8.07
C ILE A 74 -4.96 1.00 9.43
N LEU A 75 -5.93 1.85 9.81
CA LEU A 75 -5.81 2.76 10.96
C LEU A 75 -6.24 2.14 12.29
N ALA A 76 -6.94 1.01 12.28
CA ALA A 76 -7.40 0.38 13.50
C ALA A 76 -6.22 0.00 14.40
N ASN A 77 -6.23 0.51 15.63
CA ASN A 77 -5.36 0.05 16.70
C ASN A 77 -5.79 -1.37 17.10
N ARG A 78 -4.90 -2.33 16.97
CA ARG A 78 -5.18 -3.77 17.18
C ARG A 78 -5.52 -4.11 18.64
N ASP A 79 -5.10 -3.27 19.60
CA ASP A 79 -5.42 -3.48 21.01
C ASP A 79 -6.85 -3.03 21.36
N VAL A 80 -7.49 -2.18 20.50
CA VAL A 80 -8.74 -1.49 20.86
C VAL A 80 -9.87 -1.71 19.86
N HIS A 81 -9.57 -1.79 18.54
CA HIS A 81 -10.59 -1.68 17.49
C HIS A 81 -10.87 -2.98 16.73
N LEU A 82 -10.30 -4.14 17.16
CA LEU A 82 -10.49 -5.39 16.41
C LEU A 82 -11.94 -5.85 16.42
N GLU A 83 -12.64 -5.76 17.54
CA GLU A 83 -14.05 -6.14 17.66
C GLU A 83 -14.95 -5.25 16.78
N GLU A 84 -14.64 -3.94 16.69
CA GLU A 84 -15.36 -3.01 15.83
C GLU A 84 -15.14 -3.36 14.34
N LEU A 85 -13.90 -3.62 13.91
CA LEU A 85 -13.61 -4.07 12.54
C LEU A 85 -14.35 -5.37 12.20
N GLU A 86 -14.34 -6.34 13.09
CA GLU A 86 -15.02 -7.62 12.91
C GLU A 86 -16.53 -7.44 12.76
N SER A 87 -17.14 -6.61 13.61
CA SER A 87 -18.57 -6.29 13.54
C SER A 87 -18.98 -5.66 12.22
N MET A 88 -18.08 -4.90 11.58
CA MET A 88 -18.28 -4.28 10.26
C MET A 88 -17.94 -5.23 9.09
N GLY A 89 -17.37 -6.40 9.35
CA GLY A 89 -16.81 -7.28 8.30
C GLY A 89 -15.61 -6.65 7.58
N TYR A 90 -14.80 -5.86 8.27
CA TYR A 90 -13.62 -5.17 7.74
C TYR A 90 -12.35 -5.86 8.23
N PRO A 91 -11.71 -6.70 7.42
CA PRO A 91 -10.46 -7.35 7.84
C PRO A 91 -9.34 -6.33 8.01
N PRO A 92 -8.43 -6.56 8.99
CA PRO A 92 -7.21 -5.76 9.13
C PRO A 92 -6.33 -5.82 7.88
N ILE A 93 -5.65 -4.71 7.58
CA ILE A 93 -4.59 -4.62 6.57
C ILE A 93 -3.27 -4.46 7.33
N ASP A 94 -2.36 -5.42 7.19
CA ASP A 94 -1.15 -5.53 8.00
C ASP A 94 0.09 -4.98 7.28
N LEU A 95 0.03 -4.92 5.95
CA LEU A 95 1.10 -4.39 5.08
C LEU A 95 0.50 -3.45 4.04
N VAL A 96 1.10 -2.28 3.89
CA VAL A 96 0.80 -1.32 2.83
C VAL A 96 2.05 -1.10 2.00
N VAL A 97 1.98 -1.39 0.70
CA VAL A 97 3.08 -1.19 -0.25
C VAL A 97 2.63 -0.19 -1.31
N VAL A 98 3.12 1.02 -1.22
CA VAL A 98 2.75 2.11 -2.13
C VAL A 98 3.97 2.97 -2.39
N ASN A 99 4.38 3.05 -3.66
CA ASN A 99 5.28 4.11 -4.11
C ASN A 99 4.51 5.09 -4.98
N LEU A 100 4.85 6.36 -4.84
CA LEU A 100 4.12 7.44 -5.48
C LEU A 100 4.53 7.61 -6.94
N TYR A 101 3.68 8.23 -7.72
CA TYR A 101 4.06 8.70 -9.05
C TYR A 101 5.26 9.64 -8.96
N PRO A 102 6.23 9.54 -9.88
CA PRO A 102 7.39 10.44 -9.88
C PRO A 102 6.99 11.82 -10.39
N PHE A 103 6.19 12.56 -9.61
CA PHE A 103 5.65 13.89 -9.95
C PHE A 103 6.75 14.85 -10.43
N ILE A 104 7.89 14.88 -9.73
CA ILE A 104 9.05 15.70 -10.10
C ILE A 104 9.55 15.36 -11.52
N ASN A 105 9.58 14.08 -11.88
CA ASN A 105 10.03 13.66 -13.19
C ASN A 105 9.01 14.04 -14.29
N THR A 106 7.72 13.97 -13.98
CA THR A 106 6.64 14.40 -14.87
C THR A 106 6.77 15.89 -15.19
N VAL A 107 6.94 16.73 -14.18
CA VAL A 107 7.12 18.18 -14.34
C VAL A 107 8.42 18.49 -15.10
N LYS A 108 9.55 17.87 -14.75
CA LYS A 108 10.82 18.04 -15.46
C LYS A 108 10.77 17.52 -16.90
N GLY A 109 9.89 16.58 -17.21
CA GLY A 109 9.68 16.04 -18.55
C GLY A 109 8.90 16.97 -19.49
N GLY A 110 8.49 18.16 -19.03
CA GLY A 110 7.80 19.16 -19.84
C GLY A 110 6.29 18.98 -19.93
N ALA A 111 5.70 18.31 -18.94
CA ALA A 111 4.23 18.19 -18.83
C ALA A 111 3.56 19.56 -18.78
N THR A 112 2.37 19.67 -19.37
CA THR A 112 1.53 20.86 -19.24
C THR A 112 1.06 21.03 -17.79
N PHE A 113 0.55 22.22 -17.46
CA PHE A 113 0.04 22.49 -16.11
C PHE A 113 -1.12 21.56 -15.75
N GLU A 114 -2.03 21.30 -16.68
CA GLU A 114 -3.16 20.41 -16.52
C GLU A 114 -2.71 18.95 -16.31
N GLU A 115 -1.71 18.48 -17.06
CA GLU A 115 -1.12 17.16 -16.89
C GLU A 115 -0.41 17.04 -15.53
N ALA A 116 0.29 18.07 -15.10
CA ALA A 116 0.92 18.09 -13.77
C ALA A 116 -0.13 17.97 -12.66
N ILE A 117 -1.21 18.73 -12.72
CA ILE A 117 -2.31 18.65 -11.73
C ILE A 117 -2.95 17.26 -11.73
N GLU A 118 -3.20 16.66 -12.90
CA GLU A 118 -3.81 15.33 -12.98
C GLU A 118 -2.90 14.23 -12.41
N ASN A 119 -1.59 14.42 -12.39
CA ASN A 119 -0.62 13.49 -11.83
C ASN A 119 -0.37 13.66 -10.32
N ILE A 120 -1.07 14.58 -9.64
CA ILE A 120 -1.02 14.66 -8.17
C ILE A 120 -1.74 13.44 -7.58
N ASP A 121 -0.99 12.58 -6.91
CA ASP A 121 -1.54 11.39 -6.27
C ASP A 121 -2.18 11.77 -4.93
N ILE A 122 -3.45 11.43 -4.74
CA ILE A 122 -4.18 11.63 -3.48
C ILE A 122 -4.27 10.31 -2.70
N GLY A 123 -4.63 9.23 -3.37
CA GLY A 123 -4.89 7.94 -2.74
C GLY A 123 -3.63 7.28 -2.16
N GLY A 124 -2.52 7.32 -2.89
CA GLY A 124 -1.23 6.79 -2.43
C GLY A 124 -0.75 7.46 -1.15
N PRO A 125 -0.58 8.79 -1.14
CA PRO A 125 -0.21 9.55 0.07
C PRO A 125 -1.12 9.27 1.26
N THR A 126 -2.43 9.19 1.05
CA THR A 126 -3.38 8.92 2.12
C THR A 126 -3.15 7.54 2.75
N MET A 127 -2.96 6.51 1.93
CA MET A 127 -2.72 5.14 2.41
C MET A 127 -1.39 5.01 3.17
N ILE A 128 -0.29 5.53 2.62
CA ILE A 128 1.02 5.40 3.29
C ILE A 128 1.11 6.23 4.56
N ARG A 129 0.47 7.40 4.62
CA ARG A 129 0.40 8.22 5.84
C ARG A 129 -0.43 7.53 6.92
N ALA A 130 -1.55 6.90 6.55
CA ALA A 130 -2.36 6.11 7.46
C ALA A 130 -1.57 4.93 8.05
N ALA A 131 -0.86 4.17 7.20
CA ALA A 131 -0.03 3.05 7.62
C ALA A 131 1.16 3.51 8.49
N ALA A 132 1.85 4.59 8.10
CA ALA A 132 2.95 5.16 8.87
C ALA A 132 2.50 5.69 10.25
N LYS A 133 1.32 6.30 10.34
CA LYS A 133 0.72 6.68 11.62
C LYS A 133 0.49 5.46 12.52
N ASN A 134 0.05 4.35 11.96
CA ASN A 134 -0.25 3.10 12.68
C ASN A 134 0.91 2.08 12.60
N PHE A 135 2.16 2.53 12.55
CA PHE A 135 3.34 1.67 12.38
C PHE A 135 3.49 0.58 13.45
N LYS A 136 2.89 0.76 14.61
CA LYS A 136 2.86 -0.27 15.66
C LYS A 136 2.22 -1.56 15.15
N ASP A 137 1.18 -1.45 14.37
CA ASP A 137 0.35 -2.57 13.91
C ASP A 137 0.54 -2.88 12.41
N VAL A 138 0.94 -1.89 11.61
CA VAL A 138 1.03 -1.98 10.15
C VAL A 138 2.45 -1.73 9.66
N VAL A 139 2.93 -2.57 8.75
CA VAL A 139 4.16 -2.31 8.00
C VAL A 139 3.84 -1.43 6.80
N VAL A 140 4.68 -0.44 6.50
CA VAL A 140 4.57 0.38 5.30
C VAL A 140 5.87 0.35 4.50
N LEU A 141 5.78 0.00 3.23
CA LEU A 141 6.90 0.04 2.28
C LEU A 141 6.58 1.08 1.22
N SER A 142 7.39 2.11 1.12
CA SER A 142 7.21 3.22 0.18
C SER A 142 8.25 3.28 -0.93
N ASP A 143 9.21 2.35 -0.92
CA ASP A 143 10.32 2.30 -1.87
C ASP A 143 10.70 0.84 -2.18
N PRO A 144 10.95 0.48 -3.45
CA PRO A 144 11.37 -0.87 -3.84
C PRO A 144 12.63 -1.37 -3.13
N SER A 145 13.54 -0.49 -2.73
CA SER A 145 14.75 -0.86 -1.99
C SER A 145 14.48 -1.50 -0.63
N GLN A 146 13.27 -1.36 -0.09
CA GLN A 146 12.87 -1.95 1.19
C GLN A 146 12.40 -3.42 1.06
N TYR A 147 12.13 -3.90 -0.17
CA TYR A 147 11.44 -5.17 -0.37
C TYR A 147 12.28 -6.39 0.04
N GLU A 148 13.57 -6.39 -0.28
CA GLU A 148 14.45 -7.51 0.02
C GLU A 148 14.64 -7.70 1.53
N ASP A 149 14.95 -6.63 2.27
CA ASP A 149 15.10 -6.67 3.73
C ASP A 149 13.78 -7.06 4.41
N PHE A 150 12.66 -6.51 3.94
CA PHE A 150 11.34 -6.90 4.43
C PHE A 150 11.07 -8.39 4.23
N LEU A 151 11.32 -8.95 3.05
CA LEU A 151 11.09 -10.37 2.77
C LEU A 151 11.96 -11.27 3.64
N LEU A 152 13.23 -10.89 3.85
CA LEU A 152 14.12 -11.62 4.75
C LEU A 152 13.57 -11.63 6.18
N LYS A 153 13.13 -10.48 6.66
CA LYS A 153 12.52 -10.36 7.99
C LYS A 153 11.20 -11.10 8.12
N LEU A 154 10.35 -11.04 7.08
CA LEU A 154 9.08 -11.78 7.05
C LEU A 154 9.32 -13.30 7.17
N LYS A 155 10.27 -13.83 6.39
CA LYS A 155 10.64 -15.25 6.40
C LYS A 155 11.16 -15.71 7.77
N ASN A 156 11.87 -14.83 8.48
CA ASN A 156 12.50 -15.14 9.77
C ASN A 156 11.62 -14.73 10.98
N ASP A 157 10.36 -14.31 10.75
CA ASP A 157 9.45 -13.76 11.76
C ASP A 157 10.10 -12.66 12.62
N SER A 158 10.90 -11.80 11.98
CA SER A 158 11.69 -10.74 12.62
C SER A 158 11.30 -9.32 12.17
N VAL A 159 10.06 -9.14 11.70
CA VAL A 159 9.50 -7.82 11.40
C VAL A 159 9.15 -7.12 12.72
N ASP A 160 10.15 -6.54 13.36
CA ASP A 160 10.05 -5.90 14.66
C ASP A 160 9.55 -4.45 14.61
N LEU A 161 9.41 -3.84 15.77
CA LEU A 161 8.94 -2.48 15.90
C LEU A 161 9.93 -1.45 15.34
N ASP A 162 11.23 -1.70 15.45
CA ASP A 162 12.24 -0.76 14.99
C ASP A 162 12.30 -0.72 13.45
N PHE A 163 12.17 -1.87 12.79
CA PHE A 163 11.98 -1.91 11.34
C PHE A 163 10.74 -1.12 10.91
N ARG A 164 9.60 -1.32 11.59
CA ARG A 164 8.35 -0.59 11.29
C ARG A 164 8.51 0.92 11.48
N LYS A 165 9.20 1.37 12.53
CA LYS A 165 9.52 2.79 12.76
C LYS A 165 10.37 3.39 11.63
N LEU A 166 11.41 2.67 11.20
CA LEU A 166 12.26 3.12 10.09
C LEU A 166 11.45 3.25 8.79
N CYS A 167 10.60 2.28 8.48
CA CYS A 167 9.72 2.36 7.32
C CYS A 167 8.75 3.55 7.41
N ALA A 168 8.15 3.78 8.58
CA ALA A 168 7.24 4.91 8.79
C ALA A 168 7.98 6.27 8.70
N ALA A 169 9.18 6.38 9.25
CA ALA A 169 10.00 7.59 9.12
C ALA A 169 10.30 7.91 7.66
N LYS A 170 10.64 6.89 6.87
CA LYS A 170 10.87 7.03 5.42
C LYS A 170 9.64 7.56 4.67
N VAL A 171 8.43 7.12 5.05
CA VAL A 171 7.19 7.67 4.49
C VAL A 171 7.08 9.17 4.75
N PHE A 172 7.27 9.62 6.00
CA PHE A 172 7.13 11.04 6.33
C PHE A 172 8.21 11.89 5.64
N GLU A 173 9.43 11.38 5.51
CA GLU A 173 10.50 12.02 4.74
C GLU A 173 10.09 12.18 3.26
N ASN A 174 9.63 11.09 2.64
CA ASN A 174 9.20 11.09 1.24
C ASN A 174 8.01 12.03 1.02
N MET A 175 7.06 12.07 1.95
CA MET A 175 5.90 12.94 1.85
C MET A 175 6.27 14.43 1.96
N ALA A 176 7.19 14.78 2.85
CA ALA A 176 7.69 16.16 2.97
C ALA A 176 8.39 16.66 1.70
N GLN A 177 8.93 15.75 0.88
CA GLN A 177 9.56 16.10 -0.40
C GLN A 177 8.55 16.09 -1.56
N TYR A 178 7.49 15.28 -1.44
CA TYR A 178 6.47 15.16 -2.47
C TYR A 178 5.53 16.37 -2.47
N ASP A 179 5.09 16.85 -1.30
CA ASP A 179 4.21 18.02 -1.14
C ASP A 179 4.96 19.34 -1.38
#